data_1855f69f304bb888a96e11a6e611bbe7
#
_entry.id   1855f69f304bb888a96e11a6e611bbe7
#
_cell.length_a   1.000
_cell.length_b   1.000
_cell.length_c   1.000
_cell.angle_alpha   90.00
_cell.angle_beta   90.00
_cell.angle_gamma   90.00
#
_symmetry.space_group_name_H-M   'P 1'
#
loop_
_entity.id
_entity.type
_entity.pdbx_description
1 polymer ?
#
loop_
_entity_poly.entity_id
_entity_poly.type
_entity_poly.pdbx_seq_one_letter_code
_entity_poly.pdbx_strand_id
1 'polypeptide(L)'
;MASRSLPQRVVRAVGASPDSERVARVQELAYGPVIEWVRRTPLHTDVLGHSIHPSLTDVTTGCWLSTSLLDLAGGSDSRRGATLLAGFGLLASVPMAFAGAGDWGEMSGAERRIGAVHALGMDAATLLFVGSLVARLRGEHRIGTKLAIAGNLIIAGAGVLRGHLALHRGTARRTSTDIGSAGDSS
;
A
#
# COMPACT_ATOMS: atom_id res chain seq x y z
N MET A 1 -21.38 23.34 -10.95
CA MET A 1 -20.03 22.87 -10.55
C MET A 1 -20.21 21.80 -9.47
N ALA A 2 -19.96 20.53 -9.77
CA ALA A 2 -20.09 19.47 -8.78
C ALA A 2 -19.03 19.65 -7.67
N SER A 3 -19.45 19.69 -6.42
CA SER A 3 -18.56 19.77 -5.27
C SER A 3 -17.73 18.50 -5.20
N ARG A 4 -16.38 18.63 -5.23
CA ARG A 4 -15.47 17.50 -5.12
C ARG A 4 -15.60 16.84 -3.75
N SER A 5 -15.63 15.49 -3.73
CA SER A 5 -15.68 14.72 -2.51
C SER A 5 -14.43 14.96 -1.64
N LEU A 6 -14.56 14.79 -0.32
CA LEU A 6 -13.46 14.97 0.64
C LEU A 6 -12.21 14.15 0.26
N PRO A 7 -12.31 12.86 -0.13
CA PRO A 7 -11.16 12.09 -0.60
C PRO A 7 -10.43 12.72 -1.79
N GLN A 8 -11.15 13.24 -2.78
CA GLN A 8 -10.56 13.90 -3.95
C GLN A 8 -9.80 15.18 -3.59
N ARG A 9 -10.27 15.90 -2.58
CA ARG A 9 -9.59 17.12 -2.07
C ARG A 9 -8.28 16.75 -1.37
N VAL A 10 -8.28 15.70 -0.53
CA VAL A 10 -7.09 15.19 0.17
C VAL A 10 -6.04 14.73 -0.83
N VAL A 11 -6.40 13.89 -1.78
CA VAL A 11 -5.47 13.37 -2.80
C VAL A 11 -4.82 14.51 -3.60
N ARG A 12 -5.60 15.52 -3.99
CA ARG A 12 -5.07 16.67 -4.71
C ARG A 12 -4.10 17.50 -3.84
N ALA A 13 -4.44 17.71 -2.56
CA ALA A 13 -3.58 18.44 -1.63
C ALA A 13 -2.24 17.72 -1.46
N VAL A 14 -2.25 16.39 -1.28
CA VAL A 14 -1.05 15.55 -1.20
C VAL A 14 -0.24 15.64 -2.51
N GLY A 15 -0.88 15.49 -3.66
CA GLY A 15 -0.21 15.54 -4.97
C GLY A 15 0.39 16.90 -5.31
N ALA A 16 -0.09 18.00 -4.71
CA ALA A 16 0.40 19.35 -4.91
C ALA A 16 1.36 19.84 -3.80
N SER A 17 1.51 19.07 -2.70
CA SER A 17 2.29 19.51 -1.53
C SER A 17 3.80 19.46 -1.78
N PRO A 18 4.54 20.53 -1.43
CA PRO A 18 6.01 20.51 -1.40
C PRO A 18 6.59 19.49 -0.43
N ASP A 19 5.88 19.20 0.67
CA ASP A 19 6.34 18.21 1.66
C ASP A 19 6.26 16.79 1.09
N SER A 20 5.24 16.49 0.28
CA SER A 20 5.14 15.21 -0.44
C SER A 20 6.30 15.05 -1.44
N GLU A 21 6.78 16.13 -2.05
CA GLU A 21 7.97 16.12 -2.90
C GLU A 21 9.26 15.84 -2.10
N ARG A 22 9.37 16.40 -0.89
CA ARG A 22 10.50 16.10 0.01
C ARG A 22 10.51 14.63 0.42
N VAL A 23 9.33 14.08 0.78
CA VAL A 23 9.17 12.66 1.11
C VAL A 23 9.59 11.78 -0.07
N ALA A 24 9.11 12.09 -1.29
CA ALA A 24 9.47 11.35 -2.50
C ALA A 24 10.98 11.34 -2.76
N ARG A 25 11.65 12.48 -2.58
CA ARG A 25 13.11 12.58 -2.74
C ARG A 25 13.89 11.78 -1.70
N VAL A 26 13.48 11.84 -0.44
CA VAL A 26 14.13 11.06 0.63
C VAL A 26 13.98 9.56 0.37
N GLN A 27 12.79 9.13 -0.02
CA GLN A 27 12.54 7.73 -0.36
C GLN A 27 13.33 7.28 -1.60
N GLU A 28 13.48 8.13 -2.62
CA GLU A 28 14.31 7.82 -3.78
C GLU A 28 15.78 7.60 -3.41
N LEU A 29 16.32 8.45 -2.55
CA LEU A 29 17.68 8.28 -2.04
C LEU A 29 17.84 7.01 -1.19
N ALA A 30 16.85 6.71 -0.34
CA ALA A 30 16.88 5.55 0.55
C ALA A 30 16.67 4.23 -0.19
N TYR A 31 15.70 4.20 -1.12
CA TYR A 31 15.25 2.98 -1.79
C TYR A 31 15.76 2.82 -3.22
N GLY A 32 16.45 3.82 -3.79
CA GLY A 32 16.95 3.81 -5.17
C GLY A 32 17.67 2.52 -5.57
N PRO A 33 18.67 2.05 -4.81
CA PRO A 33 19.36 0.80 -5.11
C PRO A 33 18.43 -0.44 -5.09
N VAL A 34 17.47 -0.45 -4.15
CA VAL A 34 16.49 -1.54 -4.02
C VAL A 34 15.52 -1.52 -5.20
N ILE A 35 15.03 -0.33 -5.59
CA ILE A 35 14.13 -0.16 -6.74
C ILE A 35 14.81 -0.66 -8.02
N GLU A 36 16.06 -0.29 -8.25
CA GLU A 36 16.79 -0.72 -9.43
C GLU A 36 17.00 -2.24 -9.45
N TRP A 37 17.29 -2.84 -8.30
CA TRP A 37 17.40 -4.30 -8.17
C TRP A 37 16.07 -5.00 -8.43
N VAL A 38 14.96 -4.53 -7.80
CA VAL A 38 13.61 -5.11 -7.97
C VAL A 38 13.16 -5.07 -9.42
N ARG A 39 13.43 -3.98 -10.14
CA ARG A 39 13.08 -3.85 -11.56
C ARG A 39 13.71 -4.89 -12.46
N ARG A 40 14.77 -5.55 -12.00
CA ARG A 40 15.46 -6.66 -12.71
C ARG A 40 14.95 -8.03 -12.28
N THR A 41 13.99 -8.10 -11.33
CA THR A 41 13.45 -9.36 -10.79
C THR A 41 12.05 -9.66 -11.33
N PRO A 42 11.59 -10.93 -11.28
CA PRO A 42 10.23 -11.30 -11.64
C PRO A 42 9.13 -10.60 -10.82
N LEU A 43 9.46 -10.00 -9.68
CA LEU A 43 8.51 -9.25 -8.84
C LEU A 43 7.97 -7.98 -9.52
N HIS A 44 8.70 -7.46 -10.51
CA HIS A 44 8.31 -6.28 -11.28
C HIS A 44 7.93 -6.62 -12.74
N THR A 45 8.30 -7.79 -13.23
CA THR A 45 8.02 -8.17 -14.62
C THR A 45 6.56 -8.58 -14.80
N ASP A 46 5.99 -8.26 -15.96
CA ASP A 46 4.65 -8.68 -16.39
C ASP A 46 4.54 -10.20 -16.69
N VAL A 47 5.27 -11.04 -15.94
CA VAL A 47 5.21 -12.51 -16.11
C VAL A 47 3.78 -13.03 -16.01
N LEU A 48 2.92 -12.33 -15.26
CA LEU A 48 1.49 -12.64 -15.13
C LEU A 48 0.59 -11.71 -15.94
N GLY A 49 1.16 -10.85 -16.80
CA GLY A 49 0.40 -9.86 -17.58
C GLY A 49 -0.12 -8.65 -16.78
N HIS A 50 0.17 -8.59 -15.48
CA HIS A 50 -0.18 -7.47 -14.59
C HIS A 50 0.72 -7.43 -13.35
N SER A 51 0.83 -6.24 -12.70
CA SER A 51 1.55 -6.10 -11.43
C SER A 51 0.96 -7.03 -10.35
N ILE A 52 1.83 -7.75 -9.63
CA ILE A 52 1.44 -8.60 -8.49
C ILE A 52 1.22 -7.80 -7.20
N HIS A 53 1.64 -6.54 -7.16
CA HIS A 53 1.54 -5.67 -5.98
C HIS A 53 0.11 -5.57 -5.43
N PRO A 54 -0.96 -5.38 -6.23
CA PRO A 54 -2.33 -5.34 -5.71
C PRO A 54 -2.72 -6.61 -4.96
N SER A 55 -2.44 -7.79 -5.53
CA SER A 55 -2.77 -9.08 -4.91
C SER A 55 -2.03 -9.30 -3.60
N LEU A 56 -0.73 -8.97 -3.54
CA LEU A 56 0.07 -9.05 -2.30
C LEU A 56 -0.43 -8.06 -1.25
N THR A 57 -0.88 -6.86 -1.67
CA THR A 57 -1.49 -5.89 -0.77
C THR A 57 -2.77 -6.42 -0.16
N ASP A 58 -3.63 -7.07 -0.95
CA ASP A 58 -4.90 -7.61 -0.47
C ASP A 58 -4.67 -8.76 0.53
N VAL A 59 -3.68 -9.63 0.30
CA VAL A 59 -3.27 -10.66 1.27
C VAL A 59 -2.77 -10.04 2.56
N THR A 60 -1.85 -9.09 2.48
CA THR A 60 -1.26 -8.42 3.66
C THR A 60 -2.31 -7.70 4.48
N THR A 61 -3.12 -6.85 3.83
CA THR A 61 -4.15 -6.06 4.52
C THR A 61 -5.28 -6.94 5.03
N GLY A 62 -5.64 -8.00 4.32
CA GLY A 62 -6.61 -9.00 4.76
C GLY A 62 -6.17 -9.70 6.04
N CYS A 63 -4.91 -10.14 6.13
CA CYS A 63 -4.34 -10.72 7.35
C CYS A 63 -4.37 -9.73 8.52
N TRP A 64 -3.96 -8.49 8.29
CA TRP A 64 -3.90 -7.48 9.34
C TRP A 64 -5.28 -7.00 9.81
N LEU A 65 -6.24 -6.87 8.89
CA LEU A 65 -7.63 -6.57 9.26
C LEU A 65 -8.23 -7.71 10.07
N SER A 66 -8.04 -8.97 9.63
CA SER A 66 -8.49 -10.15 10.35
C SER A 66 -7.87 -10.29 11.74
N THR A 67 -6.60 -9.85 11.91
CA THR A 67 -5.97 -9.75 13.24
C THR A 67 -6.81 -8.90 14.18
N SER A 68 -7.19 -7.69 13.74
CA SER A 68 -7.99 -6.77 14.57
C SER A 68 -9.42 -7.28 14.79
N LEU A 69 -10.03 -7.93 13.80
CA LEU A 69 -11.36 -8.53 13.95
C LEU A 69 -11.36 -9.64 15.01
N LEU A 70 -10.35 -10.52 14.99
CA LEU A 70 -10.20 -11.57 16.01
C LEU A 70 -9.95 -10.98 17.40
N ASP A 71 -9.16 -9.91 17.50
CA ASP A 71 -8.91 -9.24 18.77
C ASP A 71 -10.18 -8.62 19.38
N LEU A 72 -11.06 -8.08 18.55
CA LEU A 72 -12.27 -7.37 18.99
C LEU A 72 -13.43 -8.32 19.24
N ALA A 73 -13.58 -9.38 18.43
CA ALA A 73 -14.74 -10.25 18.46
C ALA A 73 -14.47 -11.64 19.06
N GLY A 74 -13.22 -12.11 19.08
CA GLY A 74 -12.90 -13.52 19.36
C GLY A 74 -12.50 -13.84 20.80
N GLY A 75 -12.35 -12.85 21.67
CA GLY A 75 -11.97 -13.06 23.06
C GLY A 75 -10.56 -13.68 23.25
N SER A 76 -10.37 -14.40 24.38
CA SER A 76 -9.08 -15.01 24.75
C SER A 76 -8.63 -16.11 23.79
N ASP A 77 -9.56 -16.88 23.27
CA ASP A 77 -9.29 -18.08 22.47
C ASP A 77 -8.78 -17.74 21.08
N SER A 78 -9.10 -16.53 20.58
CA SER A 78 -8.66 -16.05 19.27
C SER A 78 -7.24 -15.46 19.28
N ARG A 79 -6.60 -15.25 20.44
CA ARG A 79 -5.30 -14.60 20.56
C ARG A 79 -4.20 -15.25 19.72
N ARG A 80 -4.19 -16.59 19.69
CA ARG A 80 -3.22 -17.35 18.87
C ARG A 80 -3.45 -17.11 17.38
N GLY A 81 -4.69 -17.14 16.92
CA GLY A 81 -5.06 -16.85 15.53
C GLY A 81 -4.69 -15.42 15.12
N ALA A 82 -5.02 -14.42 15.97
CA ALA A 82 -4.65 -13.03 15.75
C ALA A 82 -3.12 -12.84 15.66
N THR A 83 -2.35 -13.53 16.52
CA THR A 83 -0.87 -13.48 16.49
C THR A 83 -0.31 -14.09 15.20
N LEU A 84 -0.84 -15.23 14.77
CA LEU A 84 -0.44 -15.88 13.52
C LEU A 84 -0.74 -14.99 12.31
N LEU A 85 -1.93 -14.42 12.23
CA LEU A 85 -2.32 -13.52 11.14
C LEU A 85 -1.47 -12.25 11.11
N ALA A 86 -1.13 -11.67 12.26
CA ALA A 86 -0.19 -10.56 12.32
C ALA A 86 1.17 -10.94 11.71
N GLY A 87 1.70 -12.12 12.06
CA GLY A 87 2.95 -12.66 11.52
C GLY A 87 2.88 -12.96 10.02
N PHE A 88 1.84 -13.63 9.54
CA PHE A 88 1.65 -13.91 8.12
C PHE A 88 1.52 -12.63 7.29
N GLY A 89 0.79 -11.63 7.80
CA GLY A 89 0.70 -10.33 7.15
C GLY A 89 2.07 -9.65 7.04
N LEU A 90 2.93 -9.74 8.07
CA LEU A 90 4.30 -9.24 8.02
C LEU A 90 5.16 -9.98 6.99
N LEU A 91 5.05 -11.31 6.90
CA LEU A 91 5.75 -12.08 5.88
C LEU A 91 5.30 -11.69 4.47
N ALA A 92 3.99 -11.52 4.25
CA ALA A 92 3.43 -11.10 2.97
C ALA A 92 3.79 -9.63 2.63
N SER A 93 4.00 -8.78 3.63
CA SER A 93 4.36 -7.38 3.42
C SER A 93 5.73 -7.19 2.77
N VAL A 94 6.65 -8.16 2.93
CA VAL A 94 7.99 -8.09 2.33
C VAL A 94 7.93 -8.08 0.79
N PRO A 95 7.41 -9.11 0.12
CA PRO A 95 7.28 -9.09 -1.34
C PRO A 95 6.32 -8.00 -1.82
N MET A 96 5.29 -7.63 -1.05
CA MET A 96 4.41 -6.51 -1.34
C MET A 96 5.19 -5.19 -1.42
N ALA A 97 6.09 -4.92 -0.47
CA ALA A 97 6.89 -3.69 -0.44
C ALA A 97 7.84 -3.62 -1.63
N PHE A 98 8.49 -4.74 -1.98
CA PHE A 98 9.36 -4.79 -3.17
C PHE A 98 8.59 -4.55 -4.47
N ALA A 99 7.45 -5.22 -4.67
CA ALA A 99 6.63 -5.00 -5.85
C ALA A 99 6.12 -3.55 -5.93
N GLY A 100 5.69 -2.98 -4.79
CA GLY A 100 5.27 -1.58 -4.72
C GLY A 100 6.38 -0.58 -4.99
N ALA A 101 7.60 -0.86 -4.55
CA ALA A 101 8.78 -0.04 -4.87
C ALA A 101 9.09 -0.05 -6.38
N GLY A 102 8.97 -1.20 -7.04
CA GLY A 102 9.08 -1.32 -8.48
C GLY A 102 8.05 -0.45 -9.22
N ASP A 103 6.77 -0.58 -8.85
CA ASP A 103 5.67 0.22 -9.42
C ASP A 103 5.89 1.73 -9.20
N TRP A 104 6.36 2.12 -8.00
CA TRP A 104 6.63 3.52 -7.68
C TRP A 104 7.76 4.11 -8.53
N GLY A 105 8.78 3.33 -8.86
CA GLY A 105 9.89 3.74 -9.71
C GLY A 105 9.47 4.16 -11.13
N GLU A 106 8.26 3.79 -11.59
CA GLU A 106 7.69 4.20 -12.87
C GLU A 106 6.79 5.43 -12.79
N MET A 107 6.47 5.89 -11.57
CA MET A 107 5.59 7.04 -11.38
C MET A 107 6.33 8.35 -11.57
N SER A 108 5.60 9.40 -12.02
CA SER A 108 6.12 10.75 -12.19
C SER A 108 5.16 11.81 -11.65
N GLY A 109 5.65 13.02 -11.44
CA GLY A 109 4.84 14.17 -11.07
C GLY A 109 3.98 13.96 -9.82
N ALA A 110 2.69 14.26 -9.89
CA ALA A 110 1.75 14.15 -8.76
C ALA A 110 1.55 12.70 -8.30
N GLU A 111 1.54 11.73 -9.22
CA GLU A 111 1.39 10.31 -8.89
C GLU A 111 2.54 9.81 -8.01
N ARG A 112 3.78 10.20 -8.34
CA ARG A 112 4.96 9.86 -7.57
C ARG A 112 4.88 10.39 -6.14
N ARG A 113 4.42 11.64 -5.96
CA ARG A 113 4.22 12.24 -4.64
C ARG A 113 3.14 11.53 -3.82
N ILE A 114 2.02 11.21 -4.45
CA ILE A 114 0.93 10.45 -3.81
C ILE A 114 1.42 9.04 -3.44
N GLY A 115 2.14 8.37 -4.34
CA GLY A 115 2.73 7.06 -4.11
C GLY A 115 3.73 7.07 -2.94
N ALA A 116 4.56 8.11 -2.83
CA ALA A 116 5.50 8.27 -1.72
C ALA A 116 4.80 8.42 -0.36
N VAL A 117 3.74 9.22 -0.28
CA VAL A 117 2.97 9.37 0.96
C VAL A 117 2.22 8.09 1.30
N HIS A 118 1.69 7.37 0.28
CA HIS A 118 1.10 6.04 0.48
C HIS A 118 2.13 5.05 1.04
N ALA A 119 3.32 4.96 0.45
CA ALA A 119 4.40 4.09 0.91
C ALA A 119 4.81 4.41 2.35
N LEU A 120 4.99 5.69 2.70
CA LEU A 120 5.27 6.11 4.08
C LEU A 120 4.19 5.65 5.06
N GLY A 121 2.91 5.73 4.68
CA GLY A 121 1.81 5.20 5.48
C GLY A 121 1.90 3.68 5.66
N MET A 122 2.24 2.93 4.61
CA MET A 122 2.41 1.48 4.68
C MET A 122 3.63 1.08 5.53
N ASP A 123 4.74 1.82 5.45
CA ASP A 123 5.92 1.61 6.30
C ASP A 123 5.57 1.81 7.79
N ALA A 124 4.87 2.90 8.11
CA ALA A 124 4.41 3.17 9.47
C ALA A 124 3.46 2.07 9.99
N ALA A 125 2.52 1.61 9.16
CA ALA A 125 1.63 0.50 9.51
C ALA A 125 2.42 -0.80 9.74
N THR A 126 3.39 -1.10 8.89
CA THR A 126 4.27 -2.28 9.04
C THR A 126 5.02 -2.25 10.36
N LEU A 127 5.61 -1.10 10.74
CA LEU A 127 6.28 -0.94 12.03
C LEU A 127 5.33 -1.14 13.22
N LEU A 128 4.09 -0.66 13.12
CA LEU A 128 3.07 -0.91 14.14
C LEU A 128 2.71 -2.40 14.24
N PHE A 129 2.63 -3.11 13.12
CA PHE A 129 2.39 -4.57 13.15
C PHE A 129 3.59 -5.35 13.64
N VAL A 130 4.83 -4.93 13.38
CA VAL A 130 6.03 -5.48 14.03
C VAL A 130 5.95 -5.30 15.55
N GLY A 131 5.66 -4.09 16.01
CA GLY A 131 5.45 -3.81 17.44
C GLY A 131 4.30 -4.63 18.04
N SER A 132 3.19 -4.77 17.29
CA SER A 132 2.06 -5.62 17.69
C SER A 132 2.46 -7.07 17.87
N LEU A 133 3.20 -7.65 16.92
CA LEU A 133 3.67 -9.03 17.00
C LEU A 133 4.62 -9.23 18.17
N VAL A 134 5.59 -8.32 18.35
CA VAL A 134 6.54 -8.38 19.48
C VAL A 134 5.80 -8.30 20.83
N ALA A 135 4.83 -7.40 20.98
CA ALA A 135 4.03 -7.29 22.19
C ALA A 135 3.26 -8.60 22.48
N ARG A 136 2.64 -9.21 21.44
CA ARG A 136 1.91 -10.48 21.57
C ARG A 136 2.81 -11.63 21.99
N LEU A 137 4.01 -11.75 21.40
CA LEU A 137 4.99 -12.76 21.75
C LEU A 137 5.51 -12.62 23.17
N ARG A 138 5.46 -11.41 23.75
CA ARG A 138 5.77 -11.13 25.15
C ARG A 138 4.58 -11.30 26.11
N GLY A 139 3.41 -11.72 25.59
CA GLY A 139 2.19 -11.89 26.39
C GLY A 139 1.38 -10.59 26.57
N GLU A 140 1.86 -9.46 26.06
CA GLU A 140 1.24 -8.13 26.14
C GLU A 140 0.14 -7.94 25.06
N HIS A 141 -0.86 -8.84 25.06
CA HIS A 141 -1.88 -8.87 24.01
C HIS A 141 -2.65 -7.55 23.87
N ARG A 142 -2.92 -6.83 24.99
CA ARG A 142 -3.63 -5.54 24.94
C ARG A 142 -2.84 -4.47 24.18
N ILE A 143 -1.52 -4.43 24.34
CA ILE A 143 -0.65 -3.54 23.59
C ILE A 143 -0.63 -3.95 22.13
N GLY A 144 -0.49 -5.25 21.86
CA GLY A 144 -0.54 -5.81 20.51
C GLY A 144 -1.82 -5.42 19.75
N THR A 145 -3.00 -5.54 20.41
CA THR A 145 -4.28 -5.13 19.84
C THR A 145 -4.32 -3.63 19.51
N LYS A 146 -3.89 -2.76 20.42
CA LYS A 146 -3.86 -1.31 20.19
C LYS A 146 -2.99 -0.93 18.99
N LEU A 147 -1.81 -1.54 18.89
CA LEU A 147 -0.89 -1.31 17.79
C LEU A 147 -1.46 -1.81 16.45
N ALA A 148 -2.10 -2.98 16.43
CA ALA A 148 -2.75 -3.51 15.24
C ALA A 148 -3.90 -2.61 14.76
N ILE A 149 -4.73 -2.12 15.67
CA ILE A 149 -5.82 -1.18 15.34
C ILE A 149 -5.24 0.13 14.78
N ALA A 150 -4.21 0.69 15.41
CA ALA A 150 -3.55 1.91 14.92
C ALA A 150 -2.97 1.69 13.52
N GLY A 151 -2.32 0.54 13.26
CA GLY A 151 -1.83 0.15 11.94
C GLY A 151 -2.94 0.10 10.90
N ASN A 152 -4.07 -0.54 11.21
CA ASN A 152 -5.22 -0.62 10.31
C ASN A 152 -5.86 0.74 10.02
N LEU A 153 -5.89 1.67 10.97
CA LEU A 153 -6.36 3.03 10.73
C LEU A 153 -5.45 3.78 9.74
N ILE A 154 -4.13 3.61 9.84
CA ILE A 154 -3.19 4.18 8.87
C ILE A 154 -3.39 3.54 7.48
N ILE A 155 -3.58 2.22 7.40
CA ILE A 155 -3.85 1.51 6.14
C ILE A 155 -5.13 2.04 5.49
N ALA A 156 -6.18 2.26 6.27
CA ALA A 156 -7.43 2.82 5.75
C ALA A 156 -7.21 4.22 5.14
N GLY A 157 -6.42 5.08 5.79
CA GLY A 157 -6.03 6.37 5.24
C GLY A 157 -5.18 6.26 3.97
N ALA A 158 -4.17 5.39 3.98
CA ALA A 158 -3.32 5.13 2.81
C ALA A 158 -4.10 4.50 1.64
N GLY A 159 -5.16 3.72 1.94
CA GLY A 159 -6.05 3.11 0.96
C GLY A 159 -6.79 4.14 0.10
N VAL A 160 -7.12 5.30 0.65
CA VAL A 160 -7.73 6.42 -0.11
C VAL A 160 -6.78 6.90 -1.21
N LEU A 161 -5.48 7.01 -0.92
CA LEU A 161 -4.46 7.41 -1.89
C LEU A 161 -4.26 6.33 -2.97
N ARG A 162 -4.21 5.05 -2.57
CA ARG A 162 -4.12 3.90 -3.48
C ARG A 162 -5.30 3.84 -4.46
N GLY A 163 -6.52 3.99 -3.97
CA GLY A 163 -7.73 3.95 -4.80
C GLY A 163 -7.71 5.00 -5.90
N HIS A 164 -7.22 6.19 -5.60
CA HIS A 164 -7.05 7.25 -6.60
C HIS A 164 -6.02 6.88 -7.69
N LEU A 165 -4.86 6.36 -7.30
CA LEU A 165 -3.81 5.93 -8.23
C LEU A 165 -4.31 4.82 -9.18
N ALA A 166 -5.02 3.82 -8.65
CA ALA A 166 -5.55 2.72 -9.43
C ALA A 166 -6.58 3.17 -10.48
N LEU A 167 -7.49 4.08 -10.10
CA LEU A 167 -8.52 4.61 -10.99
C LEU A 167 -7.90 5.45 -12.13
N HIS A 168 -6.92 6.30 -11.83
CA HIS A 168 -6.27 7.12 -12.86
C HIS A 168 -5.48 6.29 -13.88
N ARG A 169 -4.71 5.29 -13.44
CA ARG A 169 -3.97 4.40 -14.35
C ARG A 169 -4.91 3.56 -15.20
N GLY A 170 -6.02 3.06 -14.65
CA GLY A 170 -7.03 2.30 -15.40
C GLY A 170 -7.70 3.13 -16.48
N THR A 171 -7.99 4.40 -16.23
CA THR A 171 -8.62 5.31 -17.19
C THR A 171 -7.66 5.72 -18.32
N ALA A 172 -6.38 5.98 -18.00
CA ALA A 172 -5.37 6.34 -18.99
C ALA A 172 -5.10 5.19 -19.99
N ARG A 173 -5.08 3.93 -19.54
CA ARG A 173 -4.93 2.76 -20.42
C ARG A 173 -6.12 2.57 -21.36
N ARG A 174 -7.36 2.82 -20.92
CA ARG A 174 -8.56 2.73 -21.78
C ARG A 174 -8.55 3.78 -22.87
N THR A 175 -8.16 5.02 -22.57
CA THR A 175 -8.15 6.11 -23.57
C THR A 175 -7.11 5.86 -24.67
N SER A 176 -5.97 5.26 -24.39
CA SER A 176 -4.96 4.92 -25.39
C SER A 176 -5.36 3.76 -26.30
N THR A 177 -6.15 2.81 -25.81
CA THR A 177 -6.64 1.66 -26.60
C THR A 177 -7.76 2.09 -27.54
N ASP A 178 -8.64 3.00 -27.11
CA ASP A 178 -9.75 3.50 -27.94
C ASP A 178 -9.28 4.42 -29.09
N ILE A 179 -8.18 5.14 -28.91
CA ILE A 179 -7.59 6.00 -29.96
C ILE A 179 -6.87 5.14 -31.02
N GLY A 180 -6.27 4.00 -30.62
CA GLY A 180 -5.58 3.09 -31.54
C GLY A 180 -6.53 2.31 -32.48
N SER A 181 -7.76 2.05 -32.03
CA SER A 181 -8.75 1.27 -32.85
C SER A 181 -9.56 2.13 -33.80
N ALA A 182 -9.56 3.45 -33.66
CA ALA A 182 -10.29 4.36 -34.57
C ALA A 182 -9.49 4.78 -35.84
N GLY A 183 -8.19 4.46 -35.87
CA GLY A 183 -7.28 4.86 -36.97
C GLY A 183 -7.12 3.84 -38.10
N ASP A 184 -7.68 2.62 -37.98
CA ASP A 184 -7.43 1.53 -38.94
C ASP A 184 -8.64 1.15 -39.80
N SER A 185 -9.60 2.05 -39.97
CA SER A 185 -10.81 1.87 -40.82
C SER A 185 -10.99 3.02 -41.79
N SER A 186 -9.93 3.32 -42.61
CA SER A 186 -10.06 4.17 -43.79
C SER A 186 -9.18 3.65 -44.93
#